data_c08f603e528cb770d4e10b620d8ac92a
#
_entry.id   c08f603e528cb770d4e10b620d8ac92a
#
_cell.length_a   1.000
_cell.length_b   1.000
_cell.length_c   1.000
_cell.angle_alpha   90.00
_cell.angle_beta   90.00
_cell.angle_gamma   90.00
#
_symmetry.space_group_name_H-M   'P 1'
#
loop_
_entity.id
_entity.type
_entity.pdbx_description
1 polymer ?
#
loop_
_entity_poly.entity_id
_entity_poly.type
_entity_poly.pdbx_seq_one_letter_code
_entity_poly.pdbx_strand_id
1 'polypeptide(L)'
;MFRADYHMHTNFSIDSEAPMEDMINSAIDKGMNEIAITDHADFDTKHYPVPDYTDYIPFFNNLKEKYKDKIEITFGVEIGLENKWSETINKFASAYDFDFIIGSSHGTQTLDLYFDRKEYFGTKTKKEAYTIYFEELIKNIEACPKFNVYGHIDYVSRYGMYDDNSIEYRDYADLIDTALKSLIEKNKGIEVNTSGFRYGIGNTYPSLTILKRYKELGGEIITAGSDSHKPEDVADHIDYAYSLIQEAGFKYITVFRKQQPEFIKI
;
A
#
# COMPACT_ATOMS: atom_id res chain seq x y z
N MET A 1 9.80 -8.23 -19.98
CA MET A 1 8.74 -7.36 -19.41
C MET A 1 9.34 -6.62 -18.23
N PHE A 2 9.09 -5.33 -18.07
CA PHE A 2 9.53 -4.57 -16.90
C PHE A 2 8.77 -5.07 -15.66
N ARG A 3 9.47 -5.26 -14.54
CA ARG A 3 8.91 -5.79 -13.29
C ARG A 3 9.30 -4.89 -12.12
N ALA A 4 8.33 -4.41 -11.38
CA ALA A 4 8.55 -3.58 -10.19
C ALA A 4 7.72 -4.10 -9.02
N ASP A 5 8.28 -4.01 -7.81
CA ASP A 5 7.61 -4.26 -6.55
C ASP A 5 7.65 -2.99 -5.72
N TYR A 6 6.50 -2.35 -5.57
CA TYR A 6 6.39 -1.01 -5.01
C TYR A 6 5.89 -0.98 -3.57
N HIS A 7 5.98 -2.13 -2.85
CA HIS A 7 5.59 -2.22 -1.44
C HIS A 7 6.38 -3.30 -0.72
N MET A 8 7.34 -2.90 0.09
CA MET A 8 8.11 -3.80 0.94
C MET A 8 8.68 -3.10 2.18
N HIS A 9 8.85 -3.88 3.24
CA HIS A 9 9.28 -3.45 4.55
C HIS A 9 10.62 -4.06 4.92
N THR A 10 11.35 -3.35 5.77
CA THR A 10 12.66 -3.76 6.26
C THR A 10 12.69 -3.72 7.79
N ASN A 11 13.84 -4.02 8.38
CA ASN A 11 14.04 -3.92 9.82
C ASN A 11 13.92 -2.47 10.38
N PHE A 12 13.54 -1.51 9.57
CA PHE A 12 13.12 -0.18 10.02
C PHE A 12 11.60 -0.10 10.27
N SER A 13 10.82 -1.06 9.79
CA SER A 13 9.43 -1.27 10.18
C SER A 13 9.34 -2.12 11.44
N ILE A 14 8.37 -1.83 12.32
CA ILE A 14 8.22 -2.53 13.61
C ILE A 14 7.91 -4.03 13.45
N ASP A 15 7.31 -4.41 12.35
CA ASP A 15 6.81 -5.75 12.05
C ASP A 15 7.67 -6.52 11.04
N SER A 16 8.87 -6.02 10.74
CA SER A 16 9.86 -6.70 9.93
C SER A 16 11.23 -6.77 10.62
N GLU A 17 11.86 -7.93 10.59
CA GLU A 17 13.25 -8.13 11.03
C GLU A 17 14.22 -8.23 9.84
N ALA A 18 13.73 -8.10 8.62
CA ALA A 18 14.50 -8.29 7.40
C ALA A 18 15.49 -7.14 7.16
N PRO A 19 16.80 -7.39 7.10
CA PRO A 19 17.75 -6.35 6.71
C PRO A 19 17.40 -5.80 5.33
N MET A 20 17.42 -4.47 5.17
CA MET A 20 17.11 -3.83 3.87
C MET A 20 17.95 -4.40 2.73
N GLU A 21 19.22 -4.72 2.98
CA GLU A 21 20.11 -5.29 1.97
C GLU A 21 19.65 -6.69 1.52
N ASP A 22 19.10 -7.51 2.41
CA ASP A 22 18.60 -8.84 2.08
C ASP A 22 17.33 -8.75 1.22
N MET A 23 16.47 -7.76 1.47
CA MET A 23 15.30 -7.45 0.64
C MET A 23 15.73 -7.05 -0.77
N ILE A 24 16.73 -6.16 -0.91
CA ILE A 24 17.28 -5.75 -2.20
C ILE A 24 17.89 -6.93 -2.96
N ASN A 25 18.69 -7.77 -2.29
CA ASN A 25 19.30 -8.94 -2.92
C ASN A 25 18.23 -9.94 -3.40
N SER A 26 17.18 -10.18 -2.61
CA SER A 26 16.06 -11.02 -3.02
C SER A 26 15.36 -10.47 -4.26
N ALA A 27 15.15 -9.16 -4.35
CA ALA A 27 14.56 -8.51 -5.51
C ALA A 27 15.42 -8.69 -6.77
N ILE A 28 16.75 -8.54 -6.64
CA ILE A 28 17.70 -8.78 -7.74
C ILE A 28 17.64 -10.23 -8.20
N ASP A 29 17.69 -11.19 -7.28
CA ASP A 29 17.66 -12.63 -7.58
C ASP A 29 16.35 -13.05 -8.26
N LYS A 30 15.24 -12.38 -7.94
CA LYS A 30 13.92 -12.58 -8.56
C LYS A 30 13.73 -11.78 -9.85
N GLY A 31 14.75 -11.04 -10.29
CA GLY A 31 14.76 -10.32 -11.57
C GLY A 31 13.85 -9.09 -11.61
N MET A 32 13.71 -8.39 -10.48
CA MET A 32 13.04 -7.09 -10.47
C MET A 32 13.91 -6.04 -11.15
N ASN A 33 13.27 -5.15 -11.91
CA ASN A 33 13.95 -3.99 -12.51
C ASN A 33 13.98 -2.82 -11.53
N GLU A 34 12.95 -2.72 -10.70
CA GLU A 34 12.78 -1.64 -9.74
C GLU A 34 12.03 -2.10 -8.50
N ILE A 35 12.38 -1.53 -7.34
CA ILE A 35 11.69 -1.71 -6.08
C ILE A 35 11.50 -0.37 -5.37
N ALA A 36 10.44 -0.26 -4.58
CA ALA A 36 10.31 0.81 -3.60
C ALA A 36 10.41 0.23 -2.18
N ILE A 37 11.32 0.76 -1.37
CA ILE A 37 11.36 0.47 0.07
C ILE A 37 10.37 1.43 0.73
N THR A 38 9.37 0.89 1.42
CA THR A 38 8.20 1.62 1.92
C THR A 38 7.92 1.29 3.38
N ASP A 39 8.96 1.38 4.22
CA ASP A 39 8.82 1.14 5.65
C ASP A 39 7.71 1.98 6.28
N HIS A 40 7.07 1.44 7.32
CA HIS A 40 5.93 2.06 7.99
C HIS A 40 6.23 3.42 8.62
N ALA A 41 5.28 4.34 8.50
CA ALA A 41 5.21 5.58 9.26
C ALA A 41 3.78 5.79 9.75
N ASP A 42 3.42 5.10 10.83
CA ASP A 42 2.13 5.23 11.50
C ASP A 42 2.23 6.17 12.69
N PHE A 43 1.20 6.95 12.95
CA PHE A 43 1.19 7.98 13.99
C PHE A 43 0.34 7.58 15.21
N ASP A 44 -0.19 6.37 15.23
CA ASP A 44 -0.72 5.77 16.45
C ASP A 44 0.45 5.37 17.36
N THR A 45 0.85 6.30 18.21
CA THR A 45 1.98 6.12 19.14
C THR A 45 1.79 4.98 20.15
N LYS A 46 0.60 4.39 20.21
CA LYS A 46 0.33 3.22 21.06
C LYS A 46 1.01 1.96 20.51
N HIS A 47 1.07 1.83 19.18
CA HIS A 47 1.51 0.61 18.52
C HIS A 47 2.75 0.81 17.63
N TYR A 48 2.87 1.96 16.97
CA TYR A 48 3.87 2.20 15.95
C TYR A 48 4.81 3.37 16.28
N PRO A 49 6.09 3.12 16.55
CA PRO A 49 7.08 4.17 16.52
C PRO A 49 7.34 4.61 15.07
N VAL A 50 7.33 5.91 14.82
CA VAL A 50 7.78 6.45 13.53
C VAL A 50 9.29 6.20 13.38
N PRO A 51 9.77 5.70 12.23
CA PRO A 51 11.20 5.46 12.01
C PRO A 51 12.05 6.71 12.24
N ASP A 52 13.25 6.51 12.76
CA ASP A 52 14.25 7.58 12.83
C ASP A 52 14.93 7.75 11.47
N TYR A 53 14.52 8.76 10.74
CA TYR A 53 15.05 9.06 9.41
C TYR A 53 16.46 9.64 9.43
N THR A 54 17.02 9.97 10.59
CA THR A 54 18.40 10.45 10.74
C THR A 54 19.40 9.37 10.31
N ASP A 55 19.19 8.14 10.76
CA ASP A 55 20.02 6.99 10.38
C ASP A 55 19.52 6.28 9.12
N TYR A 56 18.21 6.27 8.90
CA TYR A 56 17.56 5.63 7.75
C TYR A 56 18.07 6.17 6.41
N ILE A 57 18.02 7.49 6.22
CA ILE A 57 18.34 8.11 4.92
C ILE A 57 19.79 7.85 4.50
N PRO A 58 20.82 8.04 5.35
CA PRO A 58 22.20 7.70 4.99
C PRO A 58 22.38 6.22 4.66
N PHE A 59 21.72 5.33 5.42
CA PHE A 59 21.80 3.88 5.19
C PHE A 59 21.17 3.51 3.85
N PHE A 60 19.96 3.99 3.57
CA PHE A 60 19.24 3.80 2.31
C PHE A 60 20.10 4.29 1.12
N ASN A 61 20.61 5.52 1.18
CA ASN A 61 21.40 6.11 0.10
C ASN A 61 22.68 5.32 -0.19
N ASN A 62 23.32 4.77 0.84
CA ASN A 62 24.48 3.90 0.65
C ASN A 62 24.13 2.62 -0.11
N LEU A 63 23.02 1.97 0.23
CA LEU A 63 22.57 0.79 -0.49
C LEU A 63 22.09 1.12 -1.91
N LYS A 64 21.37 2.21 -2.10
CA LYS A 64 20.94 2.68 -3.43
C LYS A 64 22.17 2.89 -4.35
N GLU A 65 23.21 3.55 -3.87
CA GLU A 65 24.45 3.74 -4.64
C GLU A 65 25.19 2.41 -4.89
N LYS A 66 25.24 1.52 -3.88
CA LYS A 66 25.90 0.21 -4.00
C LYS A 66 25.26 -0.68 -5.08
N TYR A 67 23.95 -0.60 -5.26
CA TYR A 67 23.20 -1.47 -6.16
C TYR A 67 22.71 -0.80 -7.45
N LYS A 68 23.06 0.47 -7.70
CA LYS A 68 22.56 1.28 -8.82
C LYS A 68 22.70 0.67 -10.22
N ASP A 69 23.73 -0.17 -10.43
CA ASP A 69 23.98 -0.85 -11.71
C ASP A 69 23.22 -2.18 -11.84
N LYS A 70 22.48 -2.58 -10.80
CA LYS A 70 21.75 -3.86 -10.75
C LYS A 70 20.25 -3.71 -10.70
N ILE A 71 19.76 -2.74 -9.94
CA ILE A 71 18.34 -2.51 -9.71
C ILE A 71 18.10 -1.03 -9.35
N GLU A 72 16.98 -0.47 -9.83
CA GLU A 72 16.54 0.85 -9.37
C GLU A 72 15.85 0.71 -8.01
N ILE A 73 16.25 1.56 -7.05
CA ILE A 73 15.68 1.55 -5.68
C ILE A 73 15.04 2.91 -5.42
N THR A 74 13.74 2.91 -5.28
CA THR A 74 12.92 4.10 -5.02
C THR A 74 12.81 4.34 -3.51
N PHE A 75 13.08 5.58 -3.07
CA PHE A 75 12.91 5.99 -1.68
C PHE A 75 11.43 6.25 -1.40
N GLY A 76 10.79 5.32 -0.72
CA GLY A 76 9.37 5.38 -0.41
C GLY A 76 9.09 5.35 1.08
N VAL A 77 7.80 5.40 1.39
CA VAL A 77 7.23 5.23 2.73
C VAL A 77 5.79 4.75 2.61
N GLU A 78 5.35 3.88 3.50
CA GLU A 78 3.94 3.63 3.73
C GLU A 78 3.47 4.42 4.96
N ILE A 79 2.55 5.36 4.74
CA ILE A 79 2.01 6.21 5.81
C ILE A 79 0.64 5.72 6.22
N GLY A 80 0.49 5.37 7.49
CA GLY A 80 -0.82 5.13 8.09
C GLY A 80 -1.65 6.40 8.15
N LEU A 81 -2.72 6.45 7.36
CA LEU A 81 -3.59 7.60 7.24
C LEU A 81 -4.70 7.55 8.30
N GLU A 82 -4.72 8.54 9.16
CA GLU A 82 -5.79 8.74 10.12
C GLU A 82 -6.16 10.22 10.17
N ASN A 83 -7.43 10.53 9.94
CA ASN A 83 -7.93 11.90 9.94
C ASN A 83 -7.54 12.70 11.19
N LYS A 84 -7.59 12.06 12.38
CA LYS A 84 -7.20 12.70 13.66
C LYS A 84 -5.74 13.17 13.71
N TRP A 85 -4.85 12.55 12.90
CA TRP A 85 -3.42 12.87 12.80
C TRP A 85 -3.05 13.64 11.53
N SER A 86 -4.03 14.11 10.78
CA SER A 86 -3.83 14.69 9.43
C SER A 86 -2.79 15.81 9.38
N GLU A 87 -2.74 16.69 10.37
CA GLU A 87 -1.73 17.75 10.43
C GLU A 87 -0.31 17.18 10.57
N THR A 88 -0.12 16.21 11.47
CA THR A 88 1.18 15.54 11.69
C THR A 88 1.59 14.74 10.45
N ILE A 89 0.66 13.97 9.87
CA ILE A 89 0.88 13.18 8.66
C ILE A 89 1.29 14.08 7.48
N ASN A 90 0.56 15.17 7.24
CA ASN A 90 0.86 16.08 6.14
C ASN A 90 2.21 16.81 6.34
N LYS A 91 2.57 17.12 7.58
CA LYS A 91 3.88 17.69 7.92
C LYS A 91 5.00 16.67 7.67
N PHE A 92 4.83 15.44 8.13
CA PHE A 92 5.80 14.36 7.93
C PHE A 92 6.02 14.06 6.45
N ALA A 93 4.94 13.85 5.68
CA ALA A 93 5.02 13.59 4.24
C ALA A 93 5.73 14.70 3.43
N SER A 94 5.88 15.90 4.03
CA SER A 94 6.57 17.03 3.42
C SER A 94 7.97 17.28 3.99
N ALA A 95 8.35 16.55 5.04
CA ALA A 95 9.61 16.78 5.73
C ALA A 95 10.80 16.10 5.04
N TYR A 96 10.54 15.12 4.19
CA TYR A 96 11.55 14.31 3.52
C TYR A 96 11.30 14.26 2.02
N ASP A 97 12.35 14.08 1.24
CA ASP A 97 12.32 14.02 -0.23
C ASP A 97 11.97 12.60 -0.71
N PHE A 98 10.82 12.07 -0.26
CA PHE A 98 10.32 10.78 -0.75
C PHE A 98 10.09 10.82 -2.26
N ASP A 99 10.53 9.78 -2.95
CA ASP A 99 10.18 9.53 -4.35
C ASP A 99 8.75 9.00 -4.50
N PHE A 100 8.27 8.25 -3.49
CA PHE A 100 6.99 7.57 -3.50
C PHE A 100 6.36 7.47 -2.11
N ILE A 101 5.06 7.68 -2.00
CA ILE A 101 4.31 7.57 -0.75
C ILE A 101 3.07 6.72 -0.98
N ILE A 102 2.96 5.62 -0.24
CA ILE A 102 1.71 4.87 -0.07
C ILE A 102 0.95 5.48 1.10
N GLY A 103 -0.33 5.76 0.91
CA GLY A 103 -1.24 6.09 2.01
C GLY A 103 -2.13 4.90 2.30
N SER A 104 -2.16 4.42 3.54
CA SER A 104 -2.90 3.22 3.93
C SER A 104 -3.78 3.45 5.17
N SER A 105 -4.88 2.74 5.30
CA SER A 105 -5.69 2.74 6.52
C SER A 105 -5.51 1.41 7.26
N HIS A 106 -4.72 1.43 8.35
CA HIS A 106 -4.48 0.26 9.21
C HIS A 106 -5.47 0.17 10.36
N GLY A 107 -6.18 1.26 10.65
CA GLY A 107 -7.15 1.34 11.73
C GLY A 107 -8.39 2.17 11.39
N THR A 108 -9.35 2.14 12.28
CA THR A 108 -10.55 2.99 12.24
C THR A 108 -10.98 3.38 13.66
N GLN A 109 -11.53 4.58 13.83
CA GLN A 109 -12.11 5.01 15.10
C GLN A 109 -11.18 4.84 16.32
N THR A 110 -9.88 5.04 16.13
CA THR A 110 -8.85 4.84 17.17
C THR A 110 -8.46 3.38 17.47
N LEU A 111 -9.02 2.41 16.77
CA LEU A 111 -8.69 1.00 16.90
C LEU A 111 -7.85 0.54 15.69
N ASP A 112 -6.76 -0.14 15.98
CA ASP A 112 -5.96 -0.82 14.97
C ASP A 112 -6.61 -2.15 14.59
N LEU A 113 -6.69 -2.45 13.28
CA LEU A 113 -7.39 -3.65 12.80
C LEU A 113 -6.65 -4.95 13.12
N TYR A 114 -5.36 -4.90 13.38
CA TYR A 114 -4.57 -6.05 13.81
C TYR A 114 -4.51 -6.19 15.33
N PHE A 115 -4.04 -5.16 16.03
CA PHE A 115 -3.83 -5.20 17.48
C PHE A 115 -5.14 -5.19 18.26
N ASP A 116 -6.12 -4.39 17.84
CA ASP A 116 -7.42 -4.25 18.50
C ASP A 116 -8.52 -5.08 17.80
N ARG A 117 -8.13 -6.10 17.01
CA ARG A 117 -9.00 -6.92 16.15
C ARG A 117 -10.28 -7.38 16.83
N LYS A 118 -10.16 -7.93 18.04
CA LYS A 118 -11.32 -8.46 18.79
C LYS A 118 -12.28 -7.35 19.22
N GLU A 119 -11.76 -6.19 19.59
CA GLU A 119 -12.55 -5.03 19.99
C GLU A 119 -13.28 -4.44 18.77
N TYR A 120 -12.57 -4.35 17.64
CA TYR A 120 -13.15 -3.81 16.42
C TYR A 120 -14.23 -4.70 15.81
N PHE A 121 -13.93 -5.99 15.57
CA PHE A 121 -14.85 -6.91 14.85
C PHE A 121 -15.84 -7.63 15.77
N GLY A 122 -15.49 -7.86 17.05
CA GLY A 122 -16.23 -8.79 17.92
C GLY A 122 -17.67 -8.39 18.26
N THR A 123 -18.03 -7.12 18.05
CA THR A 123 -19.37 -6.59 18.36
C THR A 123 -20.15 -6.14 17.14
N LYS A 124 -19.58 -6.26 15.94
CA LYS A 124 -20.15 -5.75 14.71
C LYS A 124 -20.44 -6.89 13.72
N THR A 125 -21.47 -6.74 12.95
CA THR A 125 -21.65 -7.54 11.73
C THR A 125 -20.58 -7.16 10.70
N LYS A 126 -20.28 -8.05 9.76
CA LYS A 126 -19.37 -7.77 8.63
C LYS A 126 -19.77 -6.47 7.91
N LYS A 127 -21.08 -6.30 7.65
CA LYS A 127 -21.60 -5.12 6.97
C LYS A 127 -21.30 -3.83 7.72
N GLU A 128 -21.52 -3.81 9.03
CA GLU A 128 -21.23 -2.63 9.87
C GLU A 128 -19.72 -2.33 9.92
N ALA A 129 -18.89 -3.34 10.18
CA ALA A 129 -17.45 -3.15 10.28
C ALA A 129 -16.85 -2.61 8.98
N TYR A 130 -17.22 -3.19 7.84
CA TYR A 130 -16.66 -2.78 6.55
C TYR A 130 -17.22 -1.44 6.07
N THR A 131 -18.48 -1.12 6.38
CA THR A 131 -19.05 0.22 6.14
C THR A 131 -18.25 1.29 6.89
N ILE A 132 -18.02 1.11 8.20
CA ILE A 132 -17.23 2.03 9.02
C ILE A 132 -15.82 2.19 8.44
N TYR A 133 -15.18 1.10 8.03
CA TYR A 133 -13.86 1.16 7.43
C TYR A 133 -13.82 2.04 6.18
N PHE A 134 -14.71 1.82 5.23
CA PHE A 134 -14.76 2.63 4.00
C PHE A 134 -15.15 4.09 4.25
N GLU A 135 -16.02 4.36 5.21
CA GLU A 135 -16.33 5.74 5.62
C GLU A 135 -15.12 6.47 6.20
N GLU A 136 -14.32 5.79 7.06
CA GLU A 136 -13.08 6.36 7.59
C GLU A 136 -12.01 6.51 6.50
N LEU A 137 -11.86 5.53 5.63
CA LEU A 137 -10.96 5.58 4.48
C LEU A 137 -11.24 6.82 3.61
N ILE A 138 -12.50 7.11 3.30
CA ILE A 138 -12.89 8.32 2.54
C ILE A 138 -12.46 9.59 3.29
N LYS A 139 -12.68 9.66 4.60
CA LYS A 139 -12.25 10.81 5.42
C LYS A 139 -10.72 10.95 5.43
N ASN A 140 -9.99 9.84 5.46
CA ASN A 140 -8.53 9.83 5.44
C ASN A 140 -7.99 10.36 4.10
N ILE A 141 -8.58 9.98 2.96
CA ILE A 141 -8.24 10.52 1.63
C ILE A 141 -8.44 12.04 1.59
N GLU A 142 -9.50 12.55 2.20
CA GLU A 142 -9.78 13.98 2.22
C GLU A 142 -8.83 14.77 3.12
N ALA A 143 -8.53 14.24 4.29
CA ALA A 143 -7.74 14.93 5.30
C ALA A 143 -6.23 14.86 5.07
N CYS A 144 -5.73 13.79 4.40
CA CYS A 144 -4.31 13.49 4.24
C CYS A 144 -3.94 13.40 2.75
N PRO A 145 -3.93 14.50 1.97
CA PRO A 145 -3.77 14.45 0.51
C PRO A 145 -2.34 14.18 0.03
N LYS A 146 -1.35 14.05 0.92
CA LYS A 146 0.06 13.93 0.55
C LYS A 146 0.52 12.48 0.45
N PHE A 147 -0.01 11.75 -0.52
CA PHE A 147 0.44 10.42 -0.92
C PHE A 147 0.29 10.26 -2.44
N ASN A 148 0.82 9.20 -3.01
CA ASN A 148 0.77 8.92 -4.45
C ASN A 148 -0.30 7.87 -4.80
N VAL A 149 -0.33 6.76 -4.08
CA VAL A 149 -1.31 5.69 -4.24
C VAL A 149 -1.91 5.29 -2.91
N TYR A 150 -3.14 4.79 -2.93
CA TYR A 150 -3.76 4.18 -1.76
C TYR A 150 -3.39 2.69 -1.72
N GLY A 151 -2.75 2.27 -0.63
CA GLY A 151 -2.35 0.88 -0.40
C GLY A 151 -3.56 0.00 -0.09
N HIS A 152 -3.51 -1.28 -0.47
CA HIS A 152 -4.48 -2.33 -0.10
C HIS A 152 -5.86 -1.80 0.37
N ILE A 153 -6.58 -1.10 -0.53
CA ILE A 153 -7.81 -0.32 -0.23
C ILE A 153 -8.89 -1.11 0.52
N ASP A 154 -8.87 -2.43 0.46
CA ASP A 154 -9.79 -3.36 1.10
C ASP A 154 -9.15 -4.15 2.27
N TYR A 155 -8.13 -3.55 2.92
CA TYR A 155 -7.36 -4.11 4.04
C TYR A 155 -8.21 -4.67 5.18
N VAL A 156 -9.39 -4.10 5.44
CA VAL A 156 -10.31 -4.58 6.48
C VAL A 156 -10.65 -6.07 6.36
N SER A 157 -10.59 -6.62 5.15
CA SER A 157 -10.86 -8.05 4.90
C SER A 157 -9.75 -8.97 5.44
N ARG A 158 -8.51 -8.45 5.58
CA ARG A 158 -7.34 -9.20 6.08
C ARG A 158 -7.57 -9.72 7.50
N TYR A 159 -8.20 -8.93 8.34
CA TYR A 159 -8.37 -9.21 9.76
C TYR A 159 -9.80 -9.48 10.19
N GLY A 160 -10.74 -9.52 9.26
CA GLY A 160 -12.15 -9.85 9.55
C GLY A 160 -12.27 -11.14 10.37
N MET A 161 -13.28 -11.20 11.24
CA MET A 161 -13.55 -12.33 12.12
C MET A 161 -14.86 -13.06 11.73
N TYR A 162 -15.13 -13.12 10.43
CA TYR A 162 -16.35 -13.70 9.86
C TYR A 162 -16.01 -15.00 9.11
N ASP A 163 -17.01 -15.85 8.89
CA ASP A 163 -16.84 -17.11 8.13
C ASP A 163 -16.34 -16.84 6.71
N ASP A 164 -16.75 -15.72 6.13
CA ASP A 164 -16.26 -15.21 4.86
C ASP A 164 -15.89 -13.73 5.02
N ASN A 165 -14.61 -13.42 4.85
CA ASN A 165 -14.07 -12.06 4.93
C ASN A 165 -13.98 -11.35 3.57
N SER A 166 -14.34 -11.99 2.46
CA SER A 166 -14.25 -11.40 1.12
C SER A 166 -15.11 -10.14 1.00
N ILE A 167 -14.68 -9.21 0.15
CA ILE A 167 -15.45 -8.00 -0.17
C ILE A 167 -16.12 -8.20 -1.52
N GLU A 168 -17.44 -8.27 -1.50
CA GLU A 168 -18.25 -8.18 -2.70
C GLU A 168 -18.49 -6.71 -3.03
N TYR A 169 -17.96 -6.23 -4.16
CA TYR A 169 -18.07 -4.82 -4.59
C TYR A 169 -19.51 -4.28 -4.47
N ARG A 170 -20.52 -5.06 -4.94
CA ARG A 170 -21.93 -4.66 -4.92
C ARG A 170 -22.47 -4.29 -3.52
N ASP A 171 -21.89 -4.87 -2.46
CA ASP A 171 -22.37 -4.66 -1.10
C ASP A 171 -21.92 -3.33 -0.51
N TYR A 172 -20.88 -2.72 -1.10
CA TYR A 172 -20.26 -1.46 -0.69
C TYR A 172 -20.03 -0.50 -1.86
N ALA A 173 -20.75 -0.68 -2.97
CA ALA A 173 -20.47 0.00 -4.24
C ALA A 173 -20.41 1.53 -4.12
N ASP A 174 -21.36 2.14 -3.40
CA ASP A 174 -21.42 3.61 -3.25
C ASP A 174 -20.18 4.14 -2.49
N LEU A 175 -19.71 3.41 -1.46
CA LEU A 175 -18.55 3.81 -0.67
C LEU A 175 -17.26 3.60 -1.46
N ILE A 176 -17.11 2.45 -2.12
CA ILE A 176 -15.94 2.15 -2.95
C ILE A 176 -15.86 3.14 -4.10
N ASP A 177 -16.96 3.41 -4.81
CA ASP A 177 -17.01 4.40 -5.88
C ASP A 177 -16.65 5.80 -5.40
N THR A 178 -17.13 6.19 -4.21
CA THR A 178 -16.80 7.49 -3.62
C THR A 178 -15.30 7.59 -3.33
N ALA A 179 -14.71 6.56 -2.74
CA ALA A 179 -13.28 6.51 -2.48
C ALA A 179 -12.47 6.59 -3.79
N LEU A 180 -12.80 5.75 -4.78
CA LEU A 180 -12.11 5.71 -6.08
C LEU A 180 -12.20 7.04 -6.82
N LYS A 181 -13.39 7.68 -6.84
CA LYS A 181 -13.58 9.00 -7.47
C LYS A 181 -12.77 10.08 -6.76
N SER A 182 -12.76 10.11 -5.43
CA SER A 182 -11.96 11.05 -4.66
C SER A 182 -10.45 10.89 -4.96
N LEU A 183 -9.94 9.64 -5.06
CA LEU A 183 -8.56 9.39 -5.46
C LEU A 183 -8.27 9.93 -6.85
N ILE A 184 -9.13 9.65 -7.84
CA ILE A 184 -8.97 10.10 -9.23
C ILE A 184 -8.98 11.62 -9.32
N GLU A 185 -9.93 12.29 -8.67
CA GLU A 185 -10.07 13.76 -8.65
C GLU A 185 -8.83 14.45 -8.03
N LYS A 186 -8.16 13.77 -7.09
CA LYS A 186 -6.93 14.25 -6.44
C LYS A 186 -5.65 13.83 -7.18
N ASN A 187 -5.76 13.21 -8.36
CA ASN A 187 -4.64 12.64 -9.11
C ASN A 187 -3.84 11.61 -8.28
N LYS A 188 -4.54 10.77 -7.51
CA LYS A 188 -3.99 9.65 -6.76
C LYS A 188 -4.32 8.33 -7.43
N GLY A 189 -3.44 7.34 -7.21
CA GLY A 189 -3.65 6.00 -7.71
C GLY A 189 -4.13 5.02 -6.64
N ILE A 190 -4.17 3.77 -7.05
CA ILE A 190 -4.34 2.62 -6.17
C ILE A 190 -3.20 1.62 -6.37
N GLU A 191 -2.97 0.84 -5.35
CA GLU A 191 -2.07 -0.30 -5.39
C GLU A 191 -2.83 -1.59 -5.74
N VAL A 192 -2.17 -2.51 -6.43
CA VAL A 192 -2.53 -3.94 -6.48
C VAL A 192 -1.57 -4.69 -5.56
N ASN A 193 -2.03 -4.99 -4.36
CA ASN A 193 -1.24 -5.61 -3.31
C ASN A 193 -1.45 -7.13 -3.30
N THR A 194 -0.37 -7.89 -3.37
CA THR A 194 -0.45 -9.36 -3.51
C THR A 194 -0.44 -10.10 -2.17
N SER A 195 -0.28 -9.42 -1.05
CA SER A 195 -0.23 -10.07 0.26
C SER A 195 -1.51 -10.84 0.63
N GLY A 196 -2.62 -10.57 -0.04
CA GLY A 196 -3.86 -11.31 0.16
C GLY A 196 -3.73 -12.83 -0.03
N PHE A 197 -2.77 -13.28 -0.83
CA PHE A 197 -2.45 -14.71 -0.95
C PHE A 197 -1.83 -15.24 0.36
N ARG A 198 -0.90 -14.50 0.97
CA ARG A 198 -0.26 -14.89 2.24
C ARG A 198 -1.24 -14.86 3.43
N TYR A 199 -2.22 -13.97 3.38
CA TYR A 199 -3.25 -13.85 4.43
C TYR A 199 -4.49 -14.72 4.18
N GLY A 200 -4.45 -15.63 3.19
CA GLY A 200 -5.50 -16.62 2.97
C GLY A 200 -6.77 -16.10 2.31
N ILE A 201 -6.76 -14.88 1.77
CA ILE A 201 -7.88 -14.33 0.98
C ILE A 201 -7.94 -14.97 -0.40
N GLY A 202 -6.80 -15.49 -0.91
CA GLY A 202 -6.72 -16.13 -2.22
C GLY A 202 -6.87 -15.17 -3.41
N ASN A 203 -6.64 -13.87 -3.16
CA ASN A 203 -6.75 -12.80 -4.16
C ASN A 203 -5.83 -11.64 -3.79
N THR A 204 -5.72 -10.64 -4.67
CA THR A 204 -5.06 -9.35 -4.39
C THR A 204 -5.97 -8.41 -3.61
N TYR A 205 -5.37 -7.36 -3.03
CA TYR A 205 -6.05 -6.16 -2.55
C TYR A 205 -5.80 -5.00 -3.54
N PRO A 206 -6.82 -4.47 -4.23
CA PRO A 206 -8.19 -4.99 -4.31
C PRO A 206 -8.38 -6.13 -5.32
N SER A 207 -9.60 -6.67 -5.33
CA SER A 207 -10.04 -7.68 -6.29
C SER A 207 -10.14 -7.11 -7.71
N LEU A 208 -10.11 -7.99 -8.72
CA LEU A 208 -10.27 -7.61 -10.14
C LEU A 208 -11.54 -6.77 -10.41
N THR A 209 -12.63 -7.03 -9.71
CA THR A 209 -13.88 -6.26 -9.87
C THR A 209 -13.67 -4.79 -9.51
N ILE A 210 -12.98 -4.51 -8.43
CA ILE A 210 -12.67 -3.13 -8.00
C ILE A 210 -11.65 -2.50 -8.96
N LEU A 211 -10.66 -3.24 -9.46
CA LEU A 211 -9.70 -2.76 -10.46
C LEU A 211 -10.40 -2.35 -11.77
N LYS A 212 -11.31 -3.18 -12.27
CA LYS A 212 -12.12 -2.86 -13.45
C LYS A 212 -12.96 -1.60 -13.20
N ARG A 213 -13.55 -1.50 -12.02
CA ARG A 213 -14.34 -0.31 -11.66
C ARG A 213 -13.49 0.94 -11.57
N TYR A 214 -12.28 0.88 -10.99
CA TYR A 214 -11.34 2.00 -10.98
C TYR A 214 -10.99 2.46 -12.40
N LYS A 215 -10.75 1.52 -13.32
CA LYS A 215 -10.49 1.83 -14.73
C LYS A 215 -11.70 2.46 -15.42
N GLU A 216 -12.91 1.94 -15.20
CA GLU A 216 -14.16 2.49 -15.74
C GLU A 216 -14.42 3.94 -15.29
N LEU A 217 -14.06 4.28 -14.04
CA LEU A 217 -14.18 5.61 -13.49
C LEU A 217 -13.12 6.59 -14.01
N GLY A 218 -12.14 6.11 -14.81
CA GLY A 218 -11.10 6.94 -15.41
C GLY A 218 -9.76 6.88 -14.65
N GLY A 219 -9.58 5.95 -13.73
CA GLY A 219 -8.32 5.74 -13.04
C GLY A 219 -7.20 5.32 -13.99
N GLU A 220 -6.00 5.86 -13.80
CA GLU A 220 -4.83 5.60 -14.64
C GLU A 220 -3.59 5.22 -13.84
N ILE A 221 -3.43 5.78 -12.64
CA ILE A 221 -2.27 5.56 -11.77
C ILE A 221 -2.46 4.24 -11.01
N ILE A 222 -1.60 3.25 -11.26
CA ILE A 222 -1.70 1.94 -10.63
C ILE A 222 -0.30 1.34 -10.40
N THR A 223 -0.03 0.88 -9.18
CA THR A 223 1.20 0.17 -8.81
C THR A 223 0.91 -1.28 -8.47
N ALA A 224 1.95 -2.11 -8.42
CA ALA A 224 1.88 -3.46 -7.86
C ALA A 224 2.86 -3.56 -6.70
N GLY A 225 2.45 -4.16 -5.59
CA GLY A 225 3.27 -4.34 -4.40
C GLY A 225 3.08 -5.71 -3.76
N SER A 226 4.16 -6.29 -3.26
CA SER A 226 4.10 -7.57 -2.55
C SER A 226 3.78 -7.41 -1.06
N ASP A 227 4.00 -6.22 -0.50
CA ASP A 227 3.84 -5.96 0.94
C ASP A 227 4.70 -6.95 1.77
N SER A 228 5.92 -7.19 1.25
CA SER A 228 6.83 -8.19 1.81
C SER A 228 7.54 -7.66 3.04
N HIS A 229 7.58 -8.49 4.09
CA HIS A 229 8.26 -8.25 5.36
C HIS A 229 9.43 -9.21 5.56
N LYS A 230 9.69 -10.07 4.55
CA LYS A 230 10.77 -11.06 4.54
C LYS A 230 11.32 -11.21 3.13
N PRO A 231 12.61 -11.56 2.97
CA PRO A 231 13.23 -11.73 1.65
C PRO A 231 12.53 -12.76 0.76
N GLU A 232 12.02 -13.85 1.33
CA GLU A 232 11.30 -14.89 0.58
C GLU A 232 10.00 -14.38 -0.07
N ASP A 233 9.36 -13.38 0.54
CA ASP A 233 8.07 -12.82 0.11
C ASP A 233 8.22 -11.69 -0.93
N VAL A 234 9.44 -11.16 -1.16
CA VAL A 234 9.69 -10.11 -2.16
C VAL A 234 9.20 -10.57 -3.53
N ALA A 235 8.48 -9.73 -4.24
CA ALA A 235 7.88 -10.00 -5.54
C ALA A 235 6.93 -11.22 -5.58
N ASP A 236 6.42 -11.67 -4.42
CA ASP A 236 5.46 -12.76 -4.38
C ASP A 236 4.20 -12.39 -5.17
N HIS A 237 3.78 -13.25 -6.10
CA HIS A 237 2.62 -13.05 -6.98
C HIS A 237 2.62 -11.74 -7.82
N ILE A 238 3.74 -11.04 -7.99
CA ILE A 238 3.79 -9.79 -8.79
C ILE A 238 3.38 -10.05 -10.26
N ASP A 239 3.80 -11.16 -10.87
CA ASP A 239 3.38 -11.50 -12.25
C ASP A 239 1.87 -11.74 -12.35
N TYR A 240 1.24 -12.24 -11.28
CA TYR A 240 -0.21 -12.36 -11.22
C TYR A 240 -0.88 -10.98 -11.10
N ALA A 241 -0.35 -10.08 -10.25
CA ALA A 241 -0.86 -8.70 -10.18
C ALA A 241 -0.80 -8.00 -11.54
N TYR A 242 0.29 -8.17 -12.29
CA TYR A 242 0.40 -7.63 -13.66
C TYR A 242 -0.67 -8.19 -14.60
N SER A 243 -0.94 -9.50 -14.51
CA SER A 243 -2.01 -10.11 -15.34
C SER A 243 -3.39 -9.55 -15.01
N LEU A 244 -3.69 -9.29 -13.72
CA LEU A 244 -4.94 -8.66 -13.29
C LEU A 244 -5.03 -7.19 -13.74
N ILE A 245 -3.94 -6.44 -13.66
CA ILE A 245 -3.85 -5.05 -14.14
C ILE A 245 -4.17 -5.01 -15.66
N GLN A 246 -3.58 -5.92 -16.44
CA GLN A 246 -3.87 -6.03 -17.88
C GLN A 246 -5.32 -6.46 -18.13
N GLU A 247 -5.85 -7.43 -17.38
CA GLU A 247 -7.25 -7.90 -17.50
C GLU A 247 -8.25 -6.79 -17.12
N ALA A 248 -7.88 -5.89 -16.19
CA ALA A 248 -8.68 -4.72 -15.85
C ALA A 248 -8.63 -3.63 -16.94
N GLY A 249 -7.81 -3.80 -17.99
CA GLY A 249 -7.73 -2.90 -19.15
C GLY A 249 -6.62 -1.85 -19.09
N PHE A 250 -5.70 -1.95 -18.15
CA PHE A 250 -4.53 -1.09 -18.11
C PHE A 250 -3.47 -1.58 -19.09
N LYS A 251 -2.74 -0.64 -19.67
CA LYS A 251 -1.62 -0.90 -20.62
C LYS A 251 -0.26 -0.55 -20.00
N TYR A 252 -0.29 0.07 -18.85
CA TYR A 252 0.87 0.61 -18.16
C TYR A 252 0.73 0.36 -16.66
N ILE A 253 1.85 0.16 -15.98
CA ILE A 253 1.96 0.38 -14.53
C ILE A 253 2.59 1.74 -14.30
N THR A 254 2.51 2.23 -13.08
CA THR A 254 3.10 3.50 -12.68
C THR A 254 4.30 3.25 -11.78
N VAL A 255 5.40 3.93 -12.08
CA VAL A 255 6.55 4.11 -11.19
C VAL A 255 6.64 5.59 -10.82
N PHE A 256 7.42 5.93 -9.80
CA PHE A 256 7.47 7.30 -9.30
C PHE A 256 8.90 7.82 -9.18
N ARG A 257 9.08 9.10 -9.54
CA ARG A 257 10.31 9.87 -9.35
C ARG A 257 9.95 11.21 -8.73
N LYS A 258 10.44 11.48 -7.52
CA LYS A 258 10.11 12.72 -6.80
C LYS A 258 8.60 12.97 -6.75
N GLN A 259 7.84 11.91 -6.44
CA GLN A 259 6.38 11.88 -6.39
C GLN A 259 5.67 12.18 -7.73
N GLN A 260 6.39 12.21 -8.86
CA GLN A 260 5.80 12.34 -10.19
C GLN A 260 5.61 10.96 -10.82
N PRO A 261 4.41 10.65 -11.35
CA PRO A 261 4.14 9.37 -11.98
C PRO A 261 4.81 9.26 -13.35
N GLU A 262 5.42 8.11 -13.62
CA GLU A 262 5.92 7.69 -14.92
C GLU A 262 5.22 6.39 -15.33
N PHE A 263 4.72 6.32 -16.56
CA PHE A 263 3.95 5.19 -17.05
C PHE A 263 4.82 4.22 -17.85
N ILE A 264 4.98 3.01 -17.34
CA ILE A 264 5.77 1.96 -17.97
C ILE A 264 4.83 0.94 -18.62
N LYS A 265 5.02 0.70 -19.92
CA LYS A 265 4.20 -0.27 -20.67
C LYS A 265 4.45 -1.70 -20.19
N ILE A 266 3.36 -2.46 -19.97
CA ILE A 266 3.35 -3.86 -19.55
C ILE A 266 2.72 -4.77 -20.59
#